data_6f1eed55e7a912ebb1f5093d3f442ef9
#
_entry.id   6f1eed55e7a912ebb1f5093d3f442ef9
#
_cell.length_a   1.000
_cell.length_b   1.000
_cell.length_c   1.000
_cell.angle_alpha   90.00
_cell.angle_beta   90.00
_cell.angle_gamma   90.00
#
_symmetry.space_group_name_H-M   'P 1'
#
loop_
_entity.id
_entity.type
_entity.pdbx_description
1 polymer ?
#
loop_
_entity_poly.entity_id
_entity_poly.type
_entity_poly.pdbx_seq_one_letter_code
_entity_poly.pdbx_strand_id
1 'polypeptide(L)'
;MSHKTFQLFIFRRDLRIQDNTGLDFLHQYPEPIIPVFIFAPDQIDPQKNPYFSNNCVQFMCESLCDLEKNIEAKGGRMNYFYGDTITILEKILKNSKYKIARIGVNQDYTPYSRTRDEKIEALCKKNGIEFWSKEDICIQPIGSVRTGSGTIYKKYTPYYNKAKELPIRKPVGRTSYNFSKIQVSPKGSRRLLTKFYKKNPNLLHPGGRENALKQLAHLPADYQKTRNTPSIPTTELSAYNKFGCISIRELMSKLDKDISRELYFRDFYYNIIYYYPYILGGAFDKKWDKIKWDKPNPSLLRAFYEGQTGFPIIDAGIRQMTTTGFMHNRVRMLVASFFTKDLLYDWRIGERFFANHLYDYDPTQNNCGWQVVAGFGPSALDWFRVMNPWLQTEKFDPECVYIKEWVPELSNYSAKQIINQDWDAKDYPRPIVNHEEAKKKMMAVYKNVSSY
;
A
#
# COMPACT_ATOMS: atom_id res chain seq x y z
N MET A 1 39.12 -28.04 4.05
CA MET A 1 38.04 -27.81 5.04
C MET A 1 36.73 -27.68 4.30
N SER A 2 35.73 -28.51 4.62
CA SER A 2 34.41 -28.36 3.96
C SER A 2 33.77 -27.04 4.41
N HIS A 3 33.51 -26.13 3.48
CA HIS A 3 32.82 -24.90 3.82
C HIS A 3 31.38 -25.22 4.26
N LYS A 4 30.94 -24.63 5.38
CA LYS A 4 29.56 -24.75 5.84
C LYS A 4 28.64 -24.12 4.79
N THR A 5 27.64 -24.87 4.35
CA THR A 5 26.68 -24.44 3.31
C THR A 5 25.42 -23.87 3.96
N PHE A 6 24.86 -22.82 3.37
CA PHE A 6 23.66 -22.11 3.85
C PHE A 6 22.70 -21.82 2.71
N GLN A 7 21.47 -21.49 3.07
CA GLN A 7 20.49 -20.86 2.20
C GLN A 7 20.31 -19.40 2.62
N LEU A 8 20.01 -18.51 1.68
CA LEU A 8 19.70 -17.12 1.95
C LEU A 8 18.21 -16.86 1.72
N PHE A 9 17.52 -16.24 2.68
CA PHE A 9 16.15 -15.75 2.47
C PHE A 9 16.12 -14.23 2.58
N ILE A 10 15.64 -13.56 1.51
CA ILE A 10 15.56 -12.10 1.45
C ILE A 10 14.13 -11.67 1.75
N PHE A 11 13.88 -11.19 2.95
CA PHE A 11 12.61 -10.59 3.34
C PHE A 11 12.34 -9.29 2.59
N ARG A 12 11.06 -9.03 2.31
CA ARG A 12 10.59 -7.83 1.59
C ARG A 12 9.26 -7.32 2.13
N ARG A 13 8.15 -7.85 1.62
CA ARG A 13 6.76 -7.55 2.00
C ARG A 13 6.11 -8.78 2.65
N ASP A 14 6.87 -9.47 3.45
CA ASP A 14 6.55 -10.76 4.06
C ASP A 14 7.15 -10.84 5.46
N LEU A 15 6.99 -9.74 6.25
CA LEU A 15 7.67 -9.51 7.52
C LEU A 15 7.07 -10.35 8.66
N ARG A 16 7.11 -11.67 8.46
CA ARG A 16 6.67 -12.71 9.41
C ARG A 16 7.40 -14.02 9.16
N ILE A 17 7.41 -14.90 10.15
CA ILE A 17 7.91 -16.27 9.99
C ILE A 17 6.77 -17.28 9.79
N GLN A 18 5.58 -17.03 10.33
CA GLN A 18 4.41 -17.92 10.22
C GLN A 18 3.81 -17.82 8.82
N ASP A 19 3.43 -18.99 8.27
CA ASP A 19 2.78 -19.10 6.97
C ASP A 19 3.52 -18.29 5.87
N ASN A 20 4.86 -18.38 5.86
CA ASN A 20 5.71 -17.72 4.87
C ASN A 20 6.12 -18.73 3.80
N THR A 21 5.57 -18.60 2.59
CA THR A 21 5.72 -19.59 1.51
C THR A 21 7.17 -19.86 1.13
N GLY A 22 8.00 -18.81 1.06
CA GLY A 22 9.40 -18.95 0.70
C GLY A 22 10.22 -19.62 1.81
N LEU A 23 9.95 -19.31 3.08
CA LEU A 23 10.57 -19.99 4.21
C LEU A 23 10.15 -21.48 4.28
N ASP A 24 8.86 -21.77 4.08
CA ASP A 24 8.36 -23.15 4.05
C ASP A 24 9.01 -23.97 2.95
N PHE A 25 9.26 -23.34 1.80
CA PHE A 25 9.98 -24.00 0.71
C PHE A 25 11.45 -24.27 1.08
N LEU A 26 12.19 -23.28 1.60
CA LEU A 26 13.60 -23.47 1.99
C LEU A 26 13.75 -24.47 3.14
N HIS A 27 12.75 -24.59 4.01
CA HIS A 27 12.76 -25.56 5.11
C HIS A 27 12.82 -27.04 4.66
N GLN A 28 12.49 -27.32 3.40
CA GLN A 28 12.58 -28.69 2.84
C GLN A 28 14.03 -29.17 2.68
N TYR A 29 14.99 -28.27 2.82
CA TYR A 29 16.40 -28.54 2.66
C TYR A 29 17.14 -28.47 4.00
N PRO A 30 18.23 -29.23 4.20
CA PRO A 30 18.91 -29.32 5.50
C PRO A 30 19.74 -28.10 5.86
N GLU A 31 20.15 -27.29 4.86
CA GLU A 31 21.05 -26.15 5.10
C GLU A 31 20.37 -25.06 5.92
N PRO A 32 21.06 -24.46 6.92
CA PRO A 32 20.50 -23.37 7.70
C PRO A 32 20.19 -22.14 6.86
N ILE A 33 19.09 -21.45 7.19
CA ILE A 33 18.63 -20.24 6.50
C ILE A 33 19.26 -19.00 7.13
N ILE A 34 19.90 -18.16 6.32
CA ILE A 34 20.38 -16.83 6.68
C ILE A 34 19.28 -15.82 6.33
N PRO A 35 18.58 -15.23 7.30
CA PRO A 35 17.58 -14.20 7.03
C PRO A 35 18.24 -12.85 6.75
N VAL A 36 17.82 -12.19 5.66
CA VAL A 36 18.40 -10.93 5.17
C VAL A 36 17.30 -9.93 4.86
N PHE A 37 17.55 -8.65 5.16
CA PHE A 37 16.78 -7.53 4.63
C PHE A 37 17.73 -6.49 4.02
N ILE A 38 17.39 -6.00 2.83
CA ILE A 38 18.18 -5.02 2.09
C ILE A 38 17.39 -3.73 1.93
N PHE A 39 17.86 -2.67 2.56
CA PHE A 39 17.37 -1.31 2.35
C PHE A 39 17.92 -0.78 1.03
N ALA A 40 17.12 -0.86 -0.04
CA ALA A 40 17.51 -0.38 -1.36
C ALA A 40 17.32 1.14 -1.44
N PRO A 41 18.35 1.93 -1.85
CA PRO A 41 18.26 3.39 -1.96
C PRO A 41 17.09 3.87 -2.80
N ASP A 42 16.77 3.20 -3.90
CA ASP A 42 15.65 3.53 -4.77
C ASP A 42 14.28 3.43 -4.09
N GLN A 43 14.19 2.81 -2.92
CA GLN A 43 12.95 2.68 -2.14
C GLN A 43 12.93 3.60 -0.93
N ILE A 44 14.09 3.81 -0.26
CA ILE A 44 14.12 4.46 1.07
C ILE A 44 14.87 5.79 1.10
N ASP A 45 15.46 6.22 -0.02
CA ASP A 45 16.13 7.51 -0.12
C ASP A 45 15.16 8.56 -0.72
N PRO A 46 14.76 9.61 0.04
CA PRO A 46 13.83 10.61 -0.46
C PRO A 46 14.36 11.42 -1.64
N GLN A 47 15.69 11.45 -1.84
CA GLN A 47 16.28 12.11 -3.02
C GLN A 47 16.16 11.27 -4.29
N LYS A 48 15.99 9.96 -4.16
CA LYS A 48 15.88 9.01 -5.28
C LYS A 48 14.45 8.55 -5.52
N ASN A 49 13.65 8.46 -4.46
CA ASN A 49 12.28 7.99 -4.51
C ASN A 49 11.28 9.14 -4.34
N PRO A 50 10.67 9.65 -5.42
CA PRO A 50 9.67 10.71 -5.32
C PRO A 50 8.38 10.28 -4.60
N TYR A 51 8.19 8.98 -4.36
CA TYR A 51 7.09 8.38 -3.61
C TYR A 51 7.50 7.97 -2.17
N PHE A 52 8.61 8.50 -1.68
CA PHE A 52 9.08 8.21 -0.33
C PHE A 52 8.05 8.65 0.73
N SER A 53 7.72 7.77 1.67
CA SER A 53 6.92 8.09 2.84
C SER A 53 7.70 7.79 4.12
N ASN A 54 7.90 8.81 4.94
CA ASN A 54 8.49 8.66 6.27
C ASN A 54 7.67 7.69 7.15
N ASN A 55 6.34 7.82 7.12
CA ASN A 55 5.41 6.97 7.87
C ASN A 55 5.47 5.50 7.42
N CYS A 56 5.55 5.28 6.11
CA CYS A 56 5.68 3.94 5.52
C CYS A 56 7.00 3.26 5.92
N VAL A 57 8.11 4.00 5.91
CA VAL A 57 9.42 3.49 6.32
C VAL A 57 9.47 3.23 7.82
N GLN A 58 8.87 4.11 8.66
CA GLN A 58 8.73 3.86 10.10
C GLN A 58 8.00 2.54 10.36
N PHE A 59 6.80 2.36 9.79
CA PHE A 59 6.01 1.15 9.98
C PHE A 59 6.78 -0.12 9.54
N MET A 60 7.50 -0.04 8.41
CA MET A 60 8.35 -1.13 7.93
C MET A 60 9.47 -1.46 8.93
N CYS A 61 10.17 -0.45 9.45
CA CYS A 61 11.26 -0.66 10.40
C CYS A 61 10.77 -1.22 11.74
N GLU A 62 9.62 -0.76 12.23
CA GLU A 62 8.97 -1.32 13.43
C GLU A 62 8.58 -2.79 13.20
N SER A 63 8.07 -3.12 12.00
CA SER A 63 7.75 -4.49 11.61
C SER A 63 9.00 -5.37 11.50
N LEU A 64 10.11 -4.83 11.03
CA LEU A 64 11.40 -5.52 11.01
C LEU A 64 11.95 -5.76 12.42
N CYS A 65 11.74 -4.84 13.36
CA CYS A 65 12.11 -5.04 14.76
C CYS A 65 11.34 -6.20 15.39
N ASP A 66 10.06 -6.33 15.10
CA ASP A 66 9.24 -7.45 15.57
C ASP A 66 9.66 -8.77 14.92
N LEU A 67 9.91 -8.78 13.61
CA LEU A 67 10.43 -9.95 12.89
C LEU A 67 11.78 -10.40 13.44
N GLU A 68 12.72 -9.47 13.71
CA GLU A 68 14.02 -9.77 14.30
C GLU A 68 13.88 -10.51 15.63
N LYS A 69 13.02 -10.01 16.56
CA LYS A 69 12.74 -10.67 17.84
C LYS A 69 12.23 -12.10 17.64
N ASN A 70 11.31 -12.30 16.68
CA ASN A 70 10.77 -13.62 16.37
C ASN A 70 11.84 -14.58 15.83
N ILE A 71 12.75 -14.11 14.97
CA ILE A 71 13.85 -14.90 14.43
C ILE A 71 14.88 -15.22 15.51
N GLU A 72 15.23 -14.26 16.37
CA GLU A 72 16.16 -14.45 17.49
C GLU A 72 15.62 -15.46 18.51
N ALA A 73 14.32 -15.40 18.84
CA ALA A 73 13.65 -16.38 19.70
C ALA A 73 13.68 -17.81 19.14
N LYS A 74 13.86 -17.97 17.82
CA LYS A 74 14.07 -19.26 17.14
C LYS A 74 15.54 -19.59 16.88
N GLY A 75 16.46 -18.87 17.51
CA GLY A 75 17.89 -19.14 17.44
C GLY A 75 18.56 -18.63 16.15
N GLY A 76 17.92 -17.78 15.39
CA GLY A 76 18.45 -17.15 14.20
C GLY A 76 19.07 -15.78 14.46
N ARG A 77 19.52 -15.13 13.39
CA ARG A 77 20.01 -13.75 13.41
C ARG A 77 19.61 -13.02 12.13
N MET A 78 18.92 -11.90 12.27
CA MET A 78 18.58 -11.03 11.14
C MET A 78 19.82 -10.26 10.65
N ASN A 79 20.01 -10.17 9.35
CA ASN A 79 21.11 -9.47 8.70
C ASN A 79 20.59 -8.32 7.85
N TYR A 80 21.03 -7.09 8.16
CA TYR A 80 20.59 -5.87 7.47
C TYR A 80 21.68 -5.30 6.59
N PHE A 81 21.29 -4.85 5.39
CA PHE A 81 22.17 -4.19 4.43
C PHE A 81 21.54 -2.91 3.90
N TYR A 82 22.38 -1.98 3.46
CA TYR A 82 21.98 -0.78 2.72
C TYR A 82 22.77 -0.68 1.43
N GLY A 83 22.10 -0.55 0.31
CA GLY A 83 22.71 -0.40 -1.00
C GLY A 83 21.98 -1.16 -2.10
N ASP A 84 22.59 -1.20 -3.29
CA ASP A 84 22.09 -1.96 -4.42
C ASP A 84 22.05 -3.47 -4.11
N THR A 85 20.93 -4.09 -4.41
CA THR A 85 20.68 -5.50 -4.06
C THR A 85 21.70 -6.44 -4.71
N ILE A 86 22.02 -6.24 -5.97
CA ILE A 86 22.92 -7.14 -6.72
C ILE A 86 24.35 -7.00 -6.19
N THR A 87 24.80 -5.77 -5.98
CA THR A 87 26.13 -5.50 -5.40
C THR A 87 26.30 -6.14 -4.00
N ILE A 88 25.24 -6.10 -3.18
CA ILE A 88 25.26 -6.72 -1.85
C ILE A 88 25.32 -8.24 -1.97
N LEU A 89 24.51 -8.84 -2.82
CA LEU A 89 24.50 -10.28 -3.04
C LEU A 89 25.85 -10.76 -3.57
N GLU A 90 26.45 -10.06 -4.54
CA GLU A 90 27.80 -10.40 -5.01
C GLU A 90 28.83 -10.42 -3.90
N LYS A 91 28.79 -9.45 -2.98
CA LYS A 91 29.69 -9.41 -1.80
C LYS A 91 29.46 -10.60 -0.87
N ILE A 92 28.18 -10.98 -0.65
CA ILE A 92 27.84 -12.15 0.19
C ILE A 92 28.38 -13.42 -0.47
N LEU A 93 28.17 -13.59 -1.78
CA LEU A 93 28.56 -14.79 -2.53
C LEU A 93 30.08 -14.95 -2.70
N LYS A 94 30.83 -13.86 -2.75
CA LYS A 94 32.31 -13.88 -2.84
C LYS A 94 33.00 -14.23 -1.51
N ASN A 95 32.26 -14.38 -0.40
CA ASN A 95 32.85 -14.67 0.90
C ASN A 95 33.33 -16.10 0.99
N SER A 96 34.63 -16.30 1.23
CA SER A 96 35.31 -17.62 1.30
C SER A 96 35.00 -18.42 2.58
N LYS A 97 34.34 -17.84 3.57
CA LYS A 97 34.08 -18.52 4.87
C LYS A 97 32.87 -19.44 4.85
N TYR A 98 32.00 -19.30 3.86
CA TYR A 98 30.77 -20.09 3.72
C TYR A 98 30.35 -20.19 2.25
N LYS A 99 29.46 -21.14 1.96
CA LYS A 99 28.86 -21.31 0.63
C LYS A 99 27.35 -21.07 0.73
N ILE A 100 26.78 -20.39 -0.27
CA ILE A 100 25.33 -20.25 -0.45
C ILE A 100 24.88 -21.25 -1.51
N ALA A 101 24.00 -22.17 -1.15
CA ALA A 101 23.43 -23.14 -2.07
C ALA A 101 22.19 -22.58 -2.78
N ARG A 102 21.37 -21.82 -2.05
CA ARG A 102 20.07 -21.32 -2.52
C ARG A 102 19.81 -19.90 -2.06
N ILE A 103 19.09 -19.13 -2.89
CA ILE A 103 18.50 -17.84 -2.53
C ILE A 103 16.99 -17.93 -2.73
N GLY A 104 16.21 -17.66 -1.67
CA GLY A 104 14.76 -17.65 -1.69
C GLY A 104 14.19 -16.27 -1.46
N VAL A 105 13.07 -15.98 -2.14
CA VAL A 105 12.27 -14.76 -1.98
C VAL A 105 10.77 -15.09 -2.11
N ASN A 106 9.90 -14.27 -1.53
CA ASN A 106 8.52 -14.21 -1.96
C ASN A 106 8.35 -13.20 -3.08
N GLN A 107 7.50 -13.52 -4.06
CA GLN A 107 7.28 -12.69 -5.26
C GLN A 107 6.66 -11.34 -4.91
N ASP A 108 7.05 -10.32 -5.65
CA ASP A 108 6.39 -9.02 -5.73
C ASP A 108 6.20 -8.66 -7.21
N TYR A 109 5.11 -7.95 -7.54
CA TYR A 109 4.59 -7.88 -8.91
C TYR A 109 4.77 -6.53 -9.59
N THR A 110 5.33 -5.54 -8.90
CA THR A 110 5.65 -4.25 -9.51
C THR A 110 6.77 -4.38 -10.56
N PRO A 111 6.83 -3.53 -11.59
CA PRO A 111 7.91 -3.55 -12.58
C PRO A 111 9.30 -3.51 -11.95
N TYR A 112 9.49 -2.65 -10.94
CA TYR A 112 10.73 -2.57 -10.17
C TYR A 112 11.11 -3.93 -9.55
N SER A 113 10.16 -4.57 -8.89
CA SER A 113 10.40 -5.85 -8.19
C SER A 113 10.69 -6.97 -9.18
N ARG A 114 10.01 -7.01 -10.30
CA ARG A 114 10.25 -8.00 -11.38
C ARG A 114 11.66 -7.86 -11.95
N THR A 115 12.05 -6.65 -12.34
CA THR A 115 13.42 -6.38 -12.86
C THR A 115 14.50 -6.73 -11.83
N ARG A 116 14.25 -6.44 -10.53
CA ARG A 116 15.17 -6.83 -9.46
C ARG A 116 15.31 -8.35 -9.37
N ASP A 117 14.18 -9.08 -9.41
CA ASP A 117 14.17 -10.54 -9.28
C ASP A 117 14.84 -11.23 -10.47
N GLU A 118 14.62 -10.73 -11.69
CA GLU A 118 15.33 -11.16 -12.91
C GLU A 118 16.87 -11.00 -12.78
N LYS A 119 17.32 -9.87 -12.20
CA LYS A 119 18.74 -9.64 -11.95
C LYS A 119 19.30 -10.58 -10.88
N ILE A 120 18.53 -10.90 -9.82
CA ILE A 120 18.94 -11.86 -8.79
C ILE A 120 19.06 -13.27 -9.42
N GLU A 121 18.08 -13.69 -10.21
CA GLU A 121 18.08 -14.97 -10.91
C GLU A 121 19.29 -15.12 -11.84
N ALA A 122 19.60 -14.08 -12.63
CA ALA A 122 20.77 -14.05 -13.50
C ALA A 122 22.08 -14.17 -12.70
N LEU A 123 22.19 -13.47 -11.55
CA LEU A 123 23.34 -13.57 -10.65
C LEU A 123 23.48 -14.99 -10.07
N CYS A 124 22.38 -15.60 -9.64
CA CYS A 124 22.35 -16.96 -9.12
C CYS A 124 22.81 -17.96 -10.18
N LYS A 125 22.26 -17.88 -11.39
CA LYS A 125 22.64 -18.73 -12.54
C LYS A 125 24.13 -18.63 -12.84
N LYS A 126 24.71 -17.41 -12.88
CA LYS A 126 26.14 -17.17 -13.09
C LYS A 126 27.02 -17.85 -12.05
N ASN A 127 26.54 -17.99 -10.82
CA ASN A 127 27.30 -18.54 -9.68
C ASN A 127 26.93 -20.01 -9.35
N GLY A 128 26.11 -20.69 -10.15
CA GLY A 128 25.66 -22.06 -9.89
C GLY A 128 24.81 -22.19 -8.62
N ILE A 129 24.03 -21.16 -8.29
CA ILE A 129 23.15 -21.06 -7.11
C ILE A 129 21.71 -21.24 -7.55
N GLU A 130 20.94 -22.00 -6.80
CA GLU A 130 19.52 -22.19 -7.03
C GLU A 130 18.73 -20.95 -6.56
N PHE A 131 17.90 -20.36 -7.45
CA PHE A 131 17.02 -19.24 -7.11
C PHE A 131 15.57 -19.68 -7.01
N TRP A 132 14.91 -19.30 -5.93
CA TRP A 132 13.49 -19.60 -5.71
C TRP A 132 12.69 -18.34 -5.43
N SER A 133 11.63 -18.17 -6.22
CA SER A 133 10.64 -17.10 -6.07
C SER A 133 9.26 -17.73 -5.96
N LYS A 134 8.54 -17.45 -4.86
CA LYS A 134 7.25 -18.08 -4.53
C LYS A 134 6.16 -17.04 -4.33
N GLU A 135 4.95 -17.37 -4.79
CA GLU A 135 3.73 -16.61 -4.51
C GLU A 135 3.39 -16.64 -3.02
N ASP A 136 3.16 -15.49 -2.43
CA ASP A 136 2.83 -15.37 -1.01
C ASP A 136 1.80 -14.28 -0.68
N ILE A 137 1.71 -13.22 -1.51
CA ILE A 137 0.99 -11.99 -1.16
C ILE A 137 -0.45 -11.93 -1.68
N CYS A 138 -0.84 -12.80 -2.62
CA CYS A 138 -2.18 -12.84 -3.19
C CYS A 138 -2.98 -14.07 -2.71
N ILE A 139 -4.30 -13.97 -2.69
CA ILE A 139 -5.24 -15.08 -2.41
C ILE A 139 -5.10 -16.12 -3.52
N GLN A 140 -5.14 -15.63 -4.77
CA GLN A 140 -4.99 -16.43 -5.97
C GLN A 140 -3.70 -16.05 -6.70
N PRO A 141 -2.93 -17.01 -7.22
CA PRO A 141 -1.74 -16.72 -8.01
C PRO A 141 -2.04 -15.75 -9.16
N ILE A 142 -1.12 -14.81 -9.41
CA ILE A 142 -1.28 -13.85 -10.50
C ILE A 142 -1.51 -14.58 -11.82
N GLY A 143 -2.54 -14.17 -12.55
CA GLY A 143 -2.91 -14.75 -13.85
C GLY A 143 -3.67 -16.07 -13.77
N SER A 144 -3.99 -16.61 -12.58
CA SER A 144 -4.81 -17.82 -12.45
C SER A 144 -6.30 -17.55 -12.68
N VAL A 145 -6.77 -16.34 -12.39
CA VAL A 145 -8.17 -15.93 -12.57
C VAL A 145 -8.35 -15.32 -13.96
N ARG A 146 -8.92 -16.10 -14.89
CA ARG A 146 -9.08 -15.73 -16.32
C ARG A 146 -10.53 -15.78 -16.78
N THR A 147 -10.83 -14.99 -17.81
CA THR A 147 -12.12 -15.07 -18.53
C THR A 147 -12.23 -16.40 -19.28
N GLY A 148 -13.42 -16.72 -19.78
CA GLY A 148 -13.61 -17.90 -20.63
C GLY A 148 -12.76 -17.91 -21.93
N SER A 149 -12.33 -16.74 -22.41
CA SER A 149 -11.40 -16.60 -23.54
C SER A 149 -9.92 -16.62 -23.12
N GLY A 150 -9.59 -16.89 -21.87
CA GLY A 150 -8.21 -16.95 -21.36
C GLY A 150 -7.57 -15.58 -21.08
N THR A 151 -8.30 -14.47 -21.24
CA THR A 151 -7.79 -13.12 -21.00
C THR A 151 -7.92 -12.71 -19.51
N ILE A 152 -7.30 -11.59 -19.15
CA ILE A 152 -7.37 -11.02 -17.79
C ILE A 152 -8.63 -10.15 -17.66
N TYR A 153 -9.32 -10.28 -16.54
CA TYR A 153 -10.46 -9.43 -16.21
C TYR A 153 -10.02 -7.97 -16.04
N LYS A 154 -10.75 -7.05 -16.69
CA LYS A 154 -10.56 -5.58 -16.57
C LYS A 154 -11.62 -4.92 -15.66
N LYS A 155 -12.60 -5.69 -15.18
CA LYS A 155 -13.65 -5.26 -14.26
C LYS A 155 -13.65 -6.15 -13.03
N TYR A 156 -13.83 -5.52 -11.85
CA TYR A 156 -13.72 -6.21 -10.56
C TYR A 156 -14.83 -7.25 -10.34
N THR A 157 -16.09 -6.90 -10.56
CA THR A 157 -17.21 -7.81 -10.24
C THR A 157 -17.08 -9.18 -10.92
N PRO A 158 -16.85 -9.29 -12.25
CA PRO A 158 -16.66 -10.59 -12.88
C PRO A 158 -15.36 -11.28 -12.41
N TYR A 159 -14.28 -10.54 -12.11
CA TYR A 159 -13.08 -11.09 -11.49
C TYR A 159 -13.41 -11.75 -10.15
N TYR A 160 -14.06 -11.02 -9.25
CA TYR A 160 -14.45 -11.51 -7.92
C TYR A 160 -15.33 -12.76 -8.01
N ASN A 161 -16.33 -12.74 -8.87
CA ASN A 161 -17.23 -13.87 -9.04
C ASN A 161 -16.48 -15.14 -9.46
N LYS A 162 -15.46 -15.02 -10.30
CA LYS A 162 -14.61 -16.16 -10.69
C LYS A 162 -13.59 -16.52 -9.61
N ALA A 163 -12.93 -15.54 -9.03
CA ALA A 163 -11.87 -15.76 -8.03
C ALA A 163 -12.38 -16.48 -6.76
N LYS A 164 -13.58 -16.14 -6.28
CA LYS A 164 -14.17 -16.74 -5.07
C LYS A 164 -14.56 -18.24 -5.22
N GLU A 165 -14.65 -18.74 -6.47
CA GLU A 165 -14.90 -20.14 -6.77
C GLU A 165 -13.64 -21.00 -6.66
N LEU A 166 -12.48 -20.38 -6.73
CA LEU A 166 -11.21 -21.09 -6.69
C LEU A 166 -10.83 -21.45 -5.24
N PRO A 167 -10.19 -22.60 -5.03
CA PRO A 167 -9.75 -22.99 -3.70
C PRO A 167 -8.71 -22.03 -3.16
N ILE A 168 -8.81 -21.70 -1.88
CA ILE A 168 -7.83 -20.88 -1.17
C ILE A 168 -6.90 -21.82 -0.41
N ARG A 169 -5.59 -21.65 -0.60
CA ARG A 169 -4.59 -22.41 0.16
C ARG A 169 -4.73 -22.08 1.65
N LYS A 170 -4.80 -23.12 2.48
CA LYS A 170 -4.85 -22.94 3.94
C LYS A 170 -3.53 -22.40 4.47
N PRO A 171 -3.55 -21.59 5.54
CA PRO A 171 -2.32 -21.15 6.20
C PRO A 171 -1.55 -22.34 6.77
N VAL A 172 -0.22 -22.27 6.68
CA VAL A 172 0.68 -23.28 7.23
C VAL A 172 1.03 -22.92 8.66
N GLY A 173 0.72 -23.80 9.59
CA GLY A 173 0.95 -23.56 11.03
C GLY A 173 2.40 -23.68 11.49
N ARG A 174 3.38 -23.71 10.58
CA ARG A 174 4.79 -23.83 10.91
C ARG A 174 5.31 -22.56 11.60
N THR A 175 5.99 -22.74 12.71
CA THR A 175 6.55 -21.66 13.54
C THR A 175 8.06 -21.81 13.81
N SER A 176 8.68 -22.88 13.29
CA SER A 176 10.10 -23.16 13.50
C SER A 176 10.80 -23.47 12.19
N TYR A 177 11.95 -22.85 12.00
CA TYR A 177 12.83 -23.01 10.84
C TYR A 177 14.27 -23.15 11.33
N ASN A 178 15.12 -23.80 10.54
CA ASN A 178 16.56 -23.92 10.82
C ASN A 178 17.26 -22.59 10.47
N PHE A 179 17.05 -21.56 11.29
CA PHE A 179 17.72 -20.27 11.10
C PHE A 179 19.18 -20.31 11.53
N SER A 180 20.03 -19.62 10.79
CA SER A 180 21.45 -19.45 11.10
C SER A 180 21.69 -18.27 12.02
N LYS A 181 22.65 -18.42 12.96
CA LYS A 181 23.21 -17.32 13.80
C LYS A 181 24.32 -16.53 13.12
N ILE A 182 24.75 -16.93 11.89
CA ILE A 182 25.88 -16.30 11.23
C ILE A 182 25.58 -14.82 10.92
N GLN A 183 26.56 -13.98 11.19
CA GLN A 183 26.53 -12.59 10.78
C GLN A 183 27.24 -12.44 9.44
N VAL A 184 26.45 -12.15 8.40
CA VAL A 184 26.96 -11.84 7.05
C VAL A 184 26.88 -10.34 6.73
N SER A 185 26.10 -9.60 7.50
CA SER A 185 25.99 -8.15 7.39
C SER A 185 27.13 -7.43 8.13
N PRO A 186 27.45 -6.16 7.79
CA PRO A 186 28.39 -5.35 8.54
C PRO A 186 28.05 -5.28 10.03
N LYS A 187 29.06 -5.24 10.90
CA LYS A 187 28.84 -5.03 12.35
C LYS A 187 28.08 -3.73 12.58
N GLY A 188 27.10 -3.75 13.51
CA GLY A 188 26.29 -2.59 13.86
C GLY A 188 25.23 -2.23 12.79
N SER A 189 24.98 -3.08 11.78
CA SER A 189 23.99 -2.83 10.74
C SER A 189 22.55 -2.70 11.26
N ARG A 190 22.27 -3.18 12.49
CA ARG A 190 20.96 -2.99 13.17
C ARG A 190 20.57 -1.52 13.30
N ARG A 191 21.52 -0.58 13.35
CA ARG A 191 21.27 0.87 13.32
C ARG A 191 20.48 1.34 12.08
N LEU A 192 20.47 0.56 11.00
CA LEU A 192 19.68 0.88 9.80
C LEU A 192 18.18 0.91 10.08
N LEU A 193 17.71 0.19 11.12
CA LEU A 193 16.30 0.17 11.53
C LEU A 193 15.76 1.53 12.01
N THR A 194 16.65 2.46 12.39
CA THR A 194 16.25 3.80 12.86
C THR A 194 16.83 4.93 12.01
N LYS A 195 17.59 4.58 10.96
CA LYS A 195 18.34 5.59 10.18
C LYS A 195 17.48 6.35 9.16
N PHE A 196 16.47 5.70 8.59
CA PHE A 196 15.85 6.17 7.34
C PHE A 196 14.52 6.88 7.53
N TYR A 197 14.10 7.11 8.76
CA TYR A 197 12.87 7.85 9.05
C TYR A 197 13.04 8.75 10.28
N LYS A 198 12.21 9.78 10.34
CA LYS A 198 11.98 10.58 11.56
C LYS A 198 10.72 10.03 12.22
N LYS A 199 10.78 9.68 13.51
CA LYS A 199 9.64 9.09 14.23
C LYS A 199 8.44 10.04 14.21
N ASN A 200 7.32 9.56 13.68
CA ASN A 200 6.02 10.17 13.84
C ASN A 200 5.34 9.56 15.09
N PRO A 201 5.17 10.32 16.19
CA PRO A 201 4.55 9.79 17.40
C PRO A 201 3.03 9.56 17.25
N ASN A 202 2.42 10.17 16.24
CA ASN A 202 0.97 10.12 15.98
C ASN A 202 0.61 9.07 14.92
N LEU A 203 1.55 8.20 14.52
CA LEU A 203 1.24 7.13 13.56
C LEU A 203 0.07 6.30 14.10
N LEU A 204 -0.97 6.09 13.28
CA LEU A 204 -2.22 5.46 13.74
C LEU A 204 -1.97 4.09 14.41
N HIS A 205 -1.14 3.26 13.79
CA HIS A 205 -0.76 1.96 14.34
C HIS A 205 0.74 1.72 14.22
N PRO A 206 1.38 1.11 15.24
CA PRO A 206 2.77 0.67 15.15
C PRO A 206 2.88 -0.57 14.28
N GLY A 207 4.04 -0.76 13.63
CA GLY A 207 4.34 -1.94 12.82
C GLY A 207 4.48 -3.22 13.65
N GLY A 208 4.52 -4.37 12.95
CA GLY A 208 4.80 -5.69 13.52
C GLY A 208 3.61 -6.66 13.56
N ARG A 209 3.95 -7.95 13.59
CA ARG A 209 2.96 -9.03 13.61
C ARG A 209 2.12 -9.06 14.89
N GLU A 210 2.75 -8.81 16.03
CA GLU A 210 2.03 -8.76 17.31
C GLU A 210 0.89 -7.74 17.27
N ASN A 211 1.15 -6.54 16.74
CA ASN A 211 0.15 -5.50 16.57
C ASN A 211 -0.89 -5.87 15.50
N ALA A 212 -0.47 -6.52 14.41
CA ALA A 212 -1.40 -7.04 13.40
C ALA A 212 -2.42 -8.03 13.99
N LEU A 213 -1.97 -8.93 14.88
CA LEU A 213 -2.85 -9.90 15.54
C LEU A 213 -3.78 -9.23 16.55
N LYS A 214 -3.31 -8.21 17.28
CA LYS A 214 -4.16 -7.39 18.15
C LYS A 214 -5.26 -6.70 17.34
N GLN A 215 -4.90 -6.06 16.22
CA GLN A 215 -5.87 -5.39 15.35
C GLN A 215 -6.88 -6.38 14.75
N LEU A 216 -6.43 -7.58 14.35
CA LEU A 216 -7.31 -8.62 13.83
C LEU A 216 -8.30 -9.17 14.88
N ALA A 217 -7.97 -9.07 16.17
CA ALA A 217 -8.86 -9.48 17.26
C ALA A 217 -9.97 -8.43 17.55
N HIS A 218 -9.84 -7.21 17.02
CA HIS A 218 -10.76 -6.09 17.28
C HIS A 218 -11.46 -5.60 16.00
N LEU A 219 -11.87 -6.54 15.15
CA LEU A 219 -12.58 -6.20 13.90
C LEU A 219 -13.97 -5.61 14.21
N PRO A 220 -14.45 -4.64 13.40
CA PRO A 220 -15.79 -4.08 13.54
C PRO A 220 -16.85 -5.15 13.28
N ALA A 221 -17.83 -5.28 14.20
CA ALA A 221 -18.88 -6.28 14.12
C ALA A 221 -19.80 -6.11 12.89
N ASP A 222 -20.12 -4.87 12.53
CA ASP A 222 -21.05 -4.51 11.46
C ASP A 222 -20.34 -3.79 10.31
N TYR A 223 -19.25 -4.36 9.79
CA TYR A 223 -18.40 -3.73 8.76
C TYR A 223 -19.19 -3.19 7.58
N GLN A 224 -20.16 -3.91 7.05
CA GLN A 224 -20.96 -3.46 5.90
C GLN A 224 -21.76 -2.18 6.17
N LYS A 225 -22.26 -2.01 7.38
CA LYS A 225 -23.02 -0.81 7.77
C LYS A 225 -22.10 0.37 8.05
N THR A 226 -20.93 0.12 8.68
CA THR A 226 -20.06 1.17 9.21
C THR A 226 -18.92 1.57 8.28
N ARG A 227 -18.55 0.73 7.30
CA ARG A 227 -17.39 0.91 6.42
C ARG A 227 -17.32 2.24 5.65
N ASN A 228 -18.41 2.97 5.56
CA ASN A 228 -18.46 4.26 4.89
C ASN A 228 -18.54 5.45 5.84
N THR A 229 -18.63 5.24 7.14
CA THR A 229 -18.72 6.28 8.18
C THR A 229 -17.32 6.63 8.68
N PRO A 230 -16.74 7.77 8.30
CA PRO A 230 -15.33 8.06 8.57
C PRO A 230 -14.95 8.16 10.06
N SER A 231 -15.90 8.49 10.92
CA SER A 231 -15.73 8.56 12.38
C SER A 231 -15.70 7.20 13.07
N ILE A 232 -15.97 6.11 12.34
CA ILE A 232 -15.96 4.75 12.88
C ILE A 232 -14.75 4.01 12.30
N PRO A 233 -13.85 3.45 13.15
CA PRO A 233 -12.71 2.67 12.69
C PRO A 233 -13.14 1.50 11.80
N THR A 234 -12.40 1.28 10.72
CA THR A 234 -12.54 0.09 9.85
C THR A 234 -11.64 -1.03 10.36
N THR A 235 -11.25 -1.97 9.50
CA THR A 235 -10.30 -3.03 9.90
C THR A 235 -8.89 -2.52 10.17
N GLU A 236 -8.47 -1.43 9.53
CA GLU A 236 -7.14 -0.80 9.61
C GLU A 236 -5.95 -1.76 9.43
N LEU A 237 -6.21 -2.87 8.73
CA LEU A 237 -5.23 -3.94 8.49
C LEU A 237 -4.37 -3.70 7.24
N SER A 238 -4.60 -2.61 6.50
CA SER A 238 -3.98 -2.36 5.19
C SER A 238 -2.45 -2.38 5.22
N ALA A 239 -1.81 -1.71 6.20
CA ALA A 239 -0.36 -1.68 6.31
C ALA A 239 0.20 -3.04 6.73
N TYR A 240 -0.44 -3.73 7.66
CA TYR A 240 -0.03 -5.08 8.08
C TYR A 240 -0.10 -6.09 6.94
N ASN A 241 -1.14 -5.99 6.10
CA ASN A 241 -1.27 -6.80 4.90
C ASN A 241 -0.22 -6.41 3.84
N LYS A 242 0.01 -5.10 3.63
CA LYS A 242 1.03 -4.62 2.69
C LYS A 242 2.42 -5.13 3.02
N PHE A 243 2.83 -5.04 4.28
CA PHE A 243 4.15 -5.48 4.73
C PHE A 243 4.21 -6.98 5.10
N GLY A 244 3.09 -7.69 4.94
CA GLY A 244 3.03 -9.12 5.20
C GLY A 244 3.32 -9.51 6.64
N CYS A 245 2.99 -8.63 7.61
CA CYS A 245 3.04 -8.95 9.05
C CYS A 245 2.05 -10.06 9.41
N ILE A 246 0.99 -10.19 8.63
CA ILE A 246 0.03 -11.28 8.64
C ILE A 246 -0.14 -11.80 7.22
N SER A 247 -0.27 -13.12 7.04
CA SER A 247 -0.44 -13.67 5.70
C SER A 247 -1.84 -13.42 5.16
N ILE A 248 -1.94 -13.34 3.82
CA ILE A 248 -3.24 -13.24 3.16
C ILE A 248 -4.14 -14.45 3.48
N ARG A 249 -3.56 -15.63 3.68
CA ARG A 249 -4.28 -16.87 4.00
C ARG A 249 -4.81 -16.87 5.43
N GLU A 250 -4.02 -16.34 6.39
CA GLU A 250 -4.50 -16.13 7.77
C GLU A 250 -5.65 -15.12 7.79
N LEU A 251 -5.56 -14.02 7.03
CA LEU A 251 -6.63 -13.04 6.90
C LEU A 251 -7.89 -13.71 6.34
N MET A 252 -7.78 -14.42 5.22
CA MET A 252 -8.92 -15.10 4.59
C MET A 252 -9.56 -16.15 5.48
N SER A 253 -8.81 -16.77 6.40
CA SER A 253 -9.34 -17.76 7.33
C SER A 253 -10.10 -17.16 8.52
N LYS A 254 -9.95 -15.87 8.78
CA LYS A 254 -10.48 -15.18 9.97
C LYS A 254 -11.49 -14.07 9.65
N LEU A 255 -11.42 -13.51 8.44
CA LEU A 255 -12.31 -12.44 8.03
C LEU A 255 -13.64 -13.00 7.51
N ASP A 256 -14.72 -12.30 7.81
CA ASP A 256 -16.01 -12.58 7.20
C ASP A 256 -15.99 -12.31 5.67
N LYS A 257 -17.07 -12.71 5.00
CA LYS A 257 -17.19 -12.60 3.54
C LYS A 257 -17.14 -11.15 3.06
N ASP A 258 -17.64 -10.23 3.85
CA ASP A 258 -17.77 -8.82 3.44
C ASP A 258 -16.43 -8.10 3.52
N ILE A 259 -15.67 -8.37 4.57
CA ILE A 259 -14.30 -7.85 4.72
C ILE A 259 -13.36 -8.54 3.73
N SER A 260 -13.45 -9.85 3.58
CA SER A 260 -12.58 -10.63 2.68
C SER A 260 -12.73 -10.23 1.21
N ARG A 261 -13.89 -9.69 0.81
CA ARG A 261 -14.12 -9.14 -0.52
C ARG A 261 -13.14 -8.01 -0.87
N GLU A 262 -12.72 -7.21 0.09
CA GLU A 262 -11.72 -6.14 -0.12
C GLU A 262 -10.33 -6.71 -0.44
N LEU A 263 -9.99 -7.89 0.07
CA LEU A 263 -8.73 -8.56 -0.25
C LEU A 263 -8.72 -9.09 -1.70
N TYR A 264 -9.86 -9.54 -2.22
CA TYR A 264 -9.99 -9.86 -3.66
C TYR A 264 -9.86 -8.61 -4.53
N PHE A 265 -10.31 -7.45 -4.04
CA PHE A 265 -10.13 -6.17 -4.75
C PHE A 265 -8.65 -5.81 -4.86
N ARG A 266 -7.89 -6.03 -3.79
CA ARG A 266 -6.43 -5.88 -3.77
C ARG A 266 -5.77 -6.79 -4.80
N ASP A 267 -6.13 -8.07 -4.84
CA ASP A 267 -5.58 -9.04 -5.81
C ASP A 267 -5.92 -8.67 -7.26
N PHE A 268 -7.13 -8.17 -7.50
CA PHE A 268 -7.54 -7.66 -8.80
C PHE A 268 -6.57 -6.57 -9.29
N TYR A 269 -6.23 -5.61 -8.44
CA TYR A 269 -5.28 -4.56 -8.80
C TYR A 269 -3.86 -5.07 -9.03
N TYR A 270 -3.40 -6.07 -8.29
CA TYR A 270 -2.12 -6.74 -8.58
C TYR A 270 -2.11 -7.40 -9.95
N ASN A 271 -3.20 -8.08 -10.34
CA ASN A 271 -3.33 -8.64 -11.69
C ASN A 271 -3.28 -7.54 -12.75
N ILE A 272 -3.97 -6.42 -12.53
CA ILE A 272 -3.95 -5.28 -13.46
C ILE A 272 -2.53 -4.74 -13.63
N ILE A 273 -1.82 -4.42 -12.56
CA ILE A 273 -0.44 -3.87 -12.64
C ILE A 273 0.52 -4.87 -13.31
N TYR A 274 0.38 -6.14 -13.02
CA TYR A 274 1.25 -7.17 -13.60
C TYR A 274 1.14 -7.24 -15.13
N TYR A 275 -0.08 -7.19 -15.66
CA TYR A 275 -0.34 -7.31 -17.10
C TYR A 275 -0.37 -5.97 -17.83
N TYR A 276 -0.61 -4.88 -17.15
CA TYR A 276 -0.69 -3.53 -17.70
C TYR A 276 0.24 -2.55 -16.93
N PRO A 277 1.56 -2.81 -16.87
CA PRO A 277 2.49 -2.03 -16.04
C PRO A 277 2.60 -0.55 -16.43
N TYR A 278 2.20 -0.19 -17.65
CA TYR A 278 2.19 1.19 -18.15
C TYR A 278 1.26 2.11 -17.36
N ILE A 279 0.32 1.56 -16.57
CA ILE A 279 -0.60 2.37 -15.75
C ILE A 279 0.10 3.07 -14.59
N LEU A 280 1.29 2.61 -14.22
CA LEU A 280 2.14 3.34 -13.27
C LEU A 280 2.75 4.58 -13.98
N GLY A 281 1.96 5.63 -14.07
CA GLY A 281 2.33 6.89 -14.75
C GLY A 281 1.48 7.23 -15.96
N GLY A 282 0.64 6.31 -16.49
CA GLY A 282 -0.32 6.54 -17.57
C GLY A 282 -1.74 6.11 -17.21
N ALA A 283 -2.74 6.54 -17.95
CA ALA A 283 -4.11 6.10 -17.76
C ALA A 283 -4.28 4.63 -18.19
N PHE A 284 -5.11 3.86 -17.46
CA PHE A 284 -5.42 2.47 -17.83
C PHE A 284 -6.09 2.39 -19.21
N ASP A 285 -7.08 3.24 -19.46
CA ASP A 285 -7.57 3.49 -20.82
C ASP A 285 -6.83 4.70 -21.39
N LYS A 286 -5.87 4.45 -22.29
CA LYS A 286 -4.90 5.41 -22.82
C LYS A 286 -5.51 6.66 -23.46
N LYS A 287 -6.76 6.63 -23.91
CA LYS A 287 -7.42 7.83 -24.46
C LYS A 287 -7.47 8.96 -23.42
N TRP A 288 -7.58 8.62 -22.13
CA TRP A 288 -7.66 9.58 -21.03
C TRP A 288 -6.31 10.28 -20.71
N ASP A 289 -5.20 9.83 -21.26
CA ASP A 289 -3.94 10.59 -21.20
C ASP A 289 -4.02 11.92 -21.97
N LYS A 290 -5.08 12.10 -22.80
CA LYS A 290 -5.37 13.34 -23.53
C LYS A 290 -6.10 14.39 -22.70
N ILE A 291 -6.48 14.10 -21.45
CA ILE A 291 -7.11 15.11 -20.57
C ILE A 291 -6.20 16.32 -20.45
N LYS A 292 -6.77 17.49 -20.73
CA LYS A 292 -6.10 18.77 -20.51
C LYS A 292 -6.34 19.21 -19.07
N TRP A 293 -5.46 18.75 -18.17
CA TRP A 293 -5.46 19.17 -16.78
C TRP A 293 -5.12 20.65 -16.65
N ASP A 294 -5.69 21.33 -15.67
CA ASP A 294 -5.30 22.70 -15.35
C ASP A 294 -3.87 22.73 -14.81
N LYS A 295 -3.15 23.80 -15.10
CA LYS A 295 -1.87 24.07 -14.45
C LYS A 295 -2.15 24.39 -12.97
N PRO A 296 -1.52 23.69 -12.01
CA PRO A 296 -1.78 23.93 -10.60
C PRO A 296 -1.47 25.39 -10.21
N ASN A 297 -2.45 26.05 -9.60
CA ASN A 297 -2.25 27.34 -8.95
C ASN A 297 -1.53 27.09 -7.61
N PRO A 298 -0.37 27.72 -7.35
CA PRO A 298 0.41 27.47 -6.14
C PRO A 298 -0.35 27.72 -4.83
N SER A 299 -1.23 28.73 -4.78
CA SER A 299 -2.03 29.04 -3.58
C SER A 299 -3.09 27.97 -3.32
N LEU A 300 -3.82 27.54 -4.36
CA LEU A 300 -4.84 26.49 -4.24
C LEU A 300 -4.19 25.13 -3.92
N LEU A 301 -3.04 24.84 -4.51
CA LEU A 301 -2.32 23.61 -4.24
C LEU A 301 -1.78 23.57 -2.80
N ARG A 302 -1.32 24.70 -2.29
CA ARG A 302 -0.91 24.83 -0.88
C ARG A 302 -2.10 24.64 0.04
N ALA A 303 -3.22 25.31 -0.21
CA ALA A 303 -4.45 25.15 0.57
C ALA A 303 -4.91 23.68 0.61
N PHE A 304 -4.81 22.98 -0.51
CA PHE A 304 -5.08 21.53 -0.56
C PHE A 304 -4.11 20.74 0.33
N TYR A 305 -2.79 20.95 0.19
CA TYR A 305 -1.80 20.21 0.97
C TYR A 305 -1.88 20.46 2.48
N GLU A 306 -2.31 21.66 2.88
CA GLU A 306 -2.46 22.07 4.28
C GLU A 306 -3.85 21.73 4.87
N GLY A 307 -4.77 21.17 4.08
CA GLY A 307 -6.15 20.90 4.51
C GLY A 307 -6.88 22.19 4.90
N GLN A 308 -6.83 23.17 3.98
CA GLN A 308 -7.38 24.53 4.12
C GLN A 308 -8.21 24.89 2.87
N THR A 309 -8.91 23.90 2.31
CA THR A 309 -9.68 24.08 1.07
C THR A 309 -11.01 24.78 1.28
N GLY A 310 -11.47 24.89 2.52
CA GLY A 310 -12.82 25.35 2.83
C GLY A 310 -13.91 24.30 2.57
N PHE A 311 -13.51 23.05 2.31
CA PHE A 311 -14.40 21.87 2.22
C PHE A 311 -14.11 20.96 3.42
N PRO A 312 -14.86 21.05 4.52
CA PRO A 312 -14.52 20.43 5.79
C PRO A 312 -14.20 18.95 5.74
N ILE A 313 -14.95 18.15 4.98
CA ILE A 313 -14.71 16.70 4.86
C ILE A 313 -13.40 16.39 4.09
N ILE A 314 -13.01 17.24 3.14
CA ILE A 314 -11.75 17.12 2.38
C ILE A 314 -10.58 17.46 3.30
N ASP A 315 -10.69 18.59 4.00
CA ASP A 315 -9.67 19.09 4.93
C ASP A 315 -9.45 18.14 6.11
N ALA A 316 -10.54 17.59 6.67
CA ALA A 316 -10.48 16.56 7.70
C ALA A 316 -9.67 15.34 7.22
N GLY A 317 -9.92 14.87 6.01
CA GLY A 317 -9.17 13.74 5.42
C GLY A 317 -7.68 14.03 5.26
N ILE A 318 -7.34 15.19 4.73
CA ILE A 318 -5.94 15.60 4.52
C ILE A 318 -5.23 15.72 5.87
N ARG A 319 -5.85 16.36 6.88
CA ARG A 319 -5.28 16.54 8.22
C ARG A 319 -5.12 15.21 8.95
N GLN A 320 -6.07 14.29 8.85
CA GLN A 320 -5.92 12.93 9.38
C GLN A 320 -4.69 12.27 8.76
N MET A 321 -4.57 12.30 7.43
CA MET A 321 -3.46 11.66 6.71
C MET A 321 -2.09 12.26 7.08
N THR A 322 -1.97 13.57 7.08
CA THR A 322 -0.70 14.25 7.36
C THR A 322 -0.27 14.09 8.82
N THR A 323 -1.22 13.92 9.74
CA THR A 323 -0.96 13.71 11.17
C THR A 323 -0.65 12.25 11.47
N THR A 324 -1.51 11.32 11.02
CA THR A 324 -1.47 9.92 11.45
C THR A 324 -0.86 8.96 10.44
N GLY A 325 -0.60 9.42 9.21
CA GLY A 325 -0.21 8.54 8.10
C GLY A 325 -1.34 7.69 7.54
N PHE A 326 -2.59 7.93 7.95
CA PHE A 326 -3.76 7.17 7.53
C PHE A 326 -4.89 8.09 7.07
N MET A 327 -5.72 7.61 6.17
CA MET A 327 -6.98 8.26 5.79
C MET A 327 -8.03 7.17 5.55
N HIS A 328 -9.23 7.37 6.09
CA HIS A 328 -10.35 6.45 5.87
C HIS A 328 -10.67 6.29 4.38
N ASN A 329 -10.96 5.05 3.91
CA ASN A 329 -11.13 4.76 2.48
C ASN A 329 -12.19 5.64 1.79
N ARG A 330 -13.34 5.90 2.43
CA ARG A 330 -14.37 6.78 1.87
C ARG A 330 -13.83 8.19 1.63
N VAL A 331 -13.05 8.70 2.55
CA VAL A 331 -12.46 10.04 2.46
C VAL A 331 -11.36 10.10 1.40
N ARG A 332 -10.55 9.02 1.24
CA ARG A 332 -9.59 8.93 0.11
C ARG A 332 -10.28 9.13 -1.24
N MET A 333 -11.47 8.56 -1.42
CA MET A 333 -12.25 8.74 -2.66
C MET A 333 -12.72 10.18 -2.82
N LEU A 334 -13.18 10.83 -1.75
CA LEU A 334 -13.65 12.22 -1.77
C LEU A 334 -12.51 13.18 -2.11
N VAL A 335 -11.37 13.02 -1.43
CA VAL A 335 -10.16 13.84 -1.65
C VAL A 335 -9.64 13.68 -3.08
N ALA A 336 -9.59 12.44 -3.60
CA ALA A 336 -9.16 12.18 -4.97
C ALA A 336 -10.14 12.74 -6.01
N SER A 337 -11.47 12.66 -5.76
CA SER A 337 -12.48 13.28 -6.60
C SER A 337 -12.34 14.80 -6.60
N PHE A 338 -12.21 15.41 -5.45
CA PHE A 338 -12.02 16.85 -5.32
C PHE A 338 -10.78 17.33 -6.10
N PHE A 339 -9.65 16.67 -5.92
CA PHE A 339 -8.41 17.03 -6.61
C PHE A 339 -8.51 16.93 -8.14
N THR A 340 -9.11 15.85 -8.65
CA THR A 340 -9.17 15.59 -10.09
C THR A 340 -10.34 16.25 -10.78
N LYS A 341 -11.43 16.54 -10.09
CA LYS A 341 -12.69 16.98 -10.69
C LYS A 341 -13.09 18.40 -10.29
N ASP A 342 -12.83 18.82 -9.05
CA ASP A 342 -13.09 20.18 -8.59
C ASP A 342 -11.91 21.11 -8.88
N LEU A 343 -10.69 20.68 -8.60
CA LEU A 343 -9.47 21.44 -8.96
C LEU A 343 -9.04 21.20 -10.43
N LEU A 344 -9.50 20.13 -11.06
CA LEU A 344 -9.10 19.68 -12.39
C LEU A 344 -7.58 19.54 -12.54
N TYR A 345 -6.90 19.07 -11.49
CA TYR A 345 -5.46 18.85 -11.47
C TYR A 345 -5.09 17.40 -11.82
N ASP A 346 -3.90 17.24 -12.39
CA ASP A 346 -3.39 15.91 -12.80
C ASP A 346 -3.36 14.97 -11.60
N TRP A 347 -4.06 13.85 -11.73
CA TRP A 347 -4.18 12.82 -10.69
C TRP A 347 -2.83 12.31 -10.17
N ARG A 348 -1.76 12.35 -10.99
CA ARG A 348 -0.40 11.90 -10.61
C ARG A 348 0.19 12.76 -9.50
N ILE A 349 -0.19 14.03 -9.42
CA ILE A 349 0.24 14.95 -8.36
C ILE A 349 -0.40 14.52 -7.03
N GLY A 350 -1.71 14.28 -7.03
CA GLY A 350 -2.44 13.85 -5.85
C GLY A 350 -2.08 12.42 -5.41
N GLU A 351 -1.88 11.52 -6.37
CA GLU A 351 -1.39 10.15 -6.13
C GLU A 351 -0.04 10.16 -5.39
N ARG A 352 0.88 11.01 -5.81
CA ARG A 352 2.18 11.20 -5.15
C ARG A 352 2.04 11.82 -3.77
N PHE A 353 1.12 12.76 -3.58
CA PHE A 353 0.85 13.35 -2.27
C PHE A 353 0.38 12.28 -1.26
N PHE A 354 -0.51 11.38 -1.66
CA PHE A 354 -0.91 10.25 -0.83
C PHE A 354 0.27 9.32 -0.54
N ALA A 355 1.05 8.99 -1.57
CA ALA A 355 2.22 8.14 -1.42
C ALA A 355 3.22 8.67 -0.39
N ASN A 356 3.44 9.97 -0.36
CA ASN A 356 4.40 10.61 0.54
C ASN A 356 3.93 10.64 2.02
N HIS A 357 2.63 10.46 2.30
CA HIS A 357 2.09 10.56 3.66
C HIS A 357 1.58 9.24 4.22
N LEU A 358 0.97 8.38 3.39
CA LEU A 358 0.34 7.15 3.86
C LEU A 358 1.37 6.11 4.35
N TYR A 359 1.15 5.54 5.54
CA TYR A 359 1.98 4.44 6.05
C TYR A 359 1.64 3.09 5.40
N ASP A 360 0.45 2.98 4.85
CA ASP A 360 -0.01 1.81 4.09
C ASP A 360 0.18 1.95 2.57
N TYR A 361 0.93 2.97 2.10
CA TYR A 361 1.14 3.20 0.68
C TYR A 361 1.59 1.94 -0.06
N ASP A 362 0.76 1.51 -0.98
CA ASP A 362 1.03 0.43 -1.95
C ASP A 362 0.85 1.01 -3.36
N PRO A 363 1.89 1.00 -4.22
CA PRO A 363 1.81 1.62 -5.55
C PRO A 363 0.66 1.06 -6.39
N THR A 364 0.33 -0.22 -6.20
CA THR A 364 -0.74 -0.89 -6.93
C THR A 364 -2.11 -0.35 -6.51
N GLN A 365 -2.37 -0.32 -5.21
CA GLN A 365 -3.65 0.11 -4.66
C GLN A 365 -3.87 1.61 -4.83
N ASN A 366 -2.84 2.40 -4.55
CA ASN A 366 -2.90 3.86 -4.63
C ASN A 366 -3.12 4.32 -6.07
N ASN A 367 -2.31 3.85 -7.02
CA ASN A 367 -2.42 4.19 -8.44
C ASN A 367 -3.80 3.82 -9.02
N CYS A 368 -4.22 2.56 -8.85
CA CYS A 368 -5.53 2.13 -9.35
C CYS A 368 -6.68 2.88 -8.68
N GLY A 369 -6.61 3.12 -7.36
CA GLY A 369 -7.62 3.87 -6.62
C GLY A 369 -7.82 5.30 -7.14
N TRP A 370 -6.73 6.04 -7.39
CA TRP A 370 -6.78 7.37 -7.98
C TRP A 370 -7.39 7.36 -9.38
N GLN A 371 -6.99 6.43 -10.25
CA GLN A 371 -7.53 6.32 -11.59
C GLN A 371 -9.00 5.91 -11.61
N VAL A 372 -9.45 5.05 -10.68
CA VAL A 372 -10.86 4.65 -10.54
C VAL A 372 -11.73 5.85 -10.22
N VAL A 373 -11.31 6.68 -9.27
CA VAL A 373 -12.05 7.88 -8.87
C VAL A 373 -12.02 8.95 -9.97
N ALA A 374 -10.89 9.10 -10.65
CA ALA A 374 -10.78 10.00 -11.79
C ALA A 374 -11.66 9.56 -12.99
N GLY A 375 -12.10 8.29 -13.07
CA GLY A 375 -13.07 7.81 -14.04
C GLY A 375 -12.50 7.02 -15.22
N PHE A 376 -11.23 6.61 -15.17
CA PHE A 376 -10.56 5.92 -16.29
C PHE A 376 -9.66 4.72 -15.87
N GLY A 377 -9.70 4.35 -14.61
CA GLY A 377 -8.96 3.20 -14.08
C GLY A 377 -9.64 1.85 -14.37
N PRO A 378 -9.01 0.77 -13.93
CA PRO A 378 -9.60 -0.56 -14.00
C PRO A 378 -10.83 -0.62 -13.09
N SER A 379 -11.97 -1.03 -13.65
CA SER A 379 -13.27 -1.00 -12.93
C SER A 379 -13.69 0.41 -12.47
N ALA A 380 -13.34 1.43 -13.26
CA ALA A 380 -13.61 2.82 -12.93
C ALA A 380 -15.09 3.10 -12.66
N LEU A 381 -15.32 4.10 -11.83
CA LEU A 381 -16.59 4.82 -11.78
C LEU A 381 -16.82 5.54 -13.12
N ASP A 382 -18.08 5.80 -13.44
CA ASP A 382 -18.38 6.61 -14.62
C ASP A 382 -17.70 7.98 -14.51
N TRP A 383 -17.06 8.42 -15.58
CA TRP A 383 -16.25 9.63 -15.59
C TRP A 383 -17.06 10.90 -15.22
N PHE A 384 -18.35 10.93 -15.57
CA PHE A 384 -19.25 12.01 -15.24
C PHE A 384 -19.70 12.05 -13.77
N ARG A 385 -19.38 11.02 -12.99
CA ARG A 385 -19.75 10.93 -11.58
C ARG A 385 -18.82 11.78 -10.72
N VAL A 386 -19.29 12.96 -10.34
CA VAL A 386 -18.59 13.86 -9.40
C VAL A 386 -19.14 13.65 -8.00
N MET A 387 -18.25 13.54 -7.02
CA MET A 387 -18.65 13.40 -5.61
C MET A 387 -18.77 14.80 -4.99
N ASN A 388 -20.00 15.30 -4.82
CA ASN A 388 -20.24 16.58 -4.17
C ASN A 388 -19.87 16.47 -2.68
N PRO A 389 -18.87 17.22 -2.16
CA PRO A 389 -18.38 17.07 -0.78
C PRO A 389 -19.47 17.32 0.26
N TRP A 390 -20.40 18.22 0.02
CA TRP A 390 -21.50 18.57 0.95
C TRP A 390 -22.51 17.43 1.07
N LEU A 391 -23.01 16.91 -0.06
CA LEU A 391 -23.91 15.74 -0.08
C LEU A 391 -23.23 14.47 0.47
N GLN A 392 -21.92 14.36 0.31
CA GLN A 392 -21.18 13.23 0.89
C GLN A 392 -21.03 13.38 2.40
N THR A 393 -20.89 14.62 2.92
CA THR A 393 -20.91 14.90 4.36
C THR A 393 -22.27 14.53 4.95
N GLU A 394 -23.36 15.01 4.39
CA GLU A 394 -24.74 14.65 4.82
C GLU A 394 -24.95 13.14 4.89
N LYS A 395 -24.39 12.42 3.95
CA LYS A 395 -24.57 10.96 3.85
C LYS A 395 -23.71 10.15 4.78
N PHE A 396 -22.44 10.54 5.01
CA PHE A 396 -21.44 9.68 5.66
C PHE A 396 -20.89 10.23 6.98
N ASP A 397 -21.10 11.52 7.26
CA ASP A 397 -20.75 12.19 8.51
C ASP A 397 -21.84 13.23 8.88
N PRO A 398 -23.15 12.82 8.96
CA PRO A 398 -24.29 13.75 9.12
C PRO A 398 -24.19 14.61 10.40
N GLU A 399 -23.58 14.10 11.45
CA GLU A 399 -23.34 14.81 12.69
C GLU A 399 -21.99 15.55 12.72
N CYS A 400 -21.24 15.53 11.61
CA CYS A 400 -19.91 16.12 11.47
C CYS A 400 -18.91 15.69 12.57
N VAL A 401 -19.02 14.45 13.06
CA VAL A 401 -18.15 13.90 14.10
C VAL A 401 -16.72 13.83 13.61
N TYR A 402 -16.50 13.24 12.44
CA TYR A 402 -15.19 13.14 11.80
C TYR A 402 -14.62 14.52 11.43
N ILE A 403 -15.47 15.39 10.89
CA ILE A 403 -15.06 16.76 10.57
C ILE A 403 -14.58 17.49 11.81
N LYS A 404 -15.33 17.47 12.91
CA LYS A 404 -14.97 18.18 14.14
C LYS A 404 -13.73 17.63 14.83
N GLU A 405 -13.45 16.33 14.67
CA GLU A 405 -12.23 15.70 15.15
C GLU A 405 -10.98 16.27 14.47
N TRP A 406 -11.04 16.44 13.13
CA TRP A 406 -9.87 16.81 12.32
C TRP A 406 -9.85 18.30 11.92
N VAL A 407 -10.96 19.00 12.10
CA VAL A 407 -11.11 20.45 11.86
C VAL A 407 -11.66 21.09 13.14
N PRO A 408 -10.85 21.17 14.21
CA PRO A 408 -11.30 21.64 15.52
C PRO A 408 -11.84 23.08 15.50
N GLU A 409 -11.48 23.88 14.51
CA GLU A 409 -12.01 25.23 14.27
C GLU A 409 -13.54 25.23 14.10
N LEU A 410 -14.10 24.12 13.64
CA LEU A 410 -15.54 23.96 13.44
C LEU A 410 -16.26 23.27 14.62
N SER A 411 -15.56 22.96 15.71
CA SER A 411 -16.13 22.21 16.86
C SER A 411 -17.34 22.90 17.51
N ASN A 412 -17.36 24.24 17.53
CA ASN A 412 -18.43 25.04 18.12
C ASN A 412 -19.65 25.22 17.21
N TYR A 413 -19.56 24.86 15.95
CA TYR A 413 -20.65 24.93 14.98
C TYR A 413 -21.51 23.66 15.02
N SER A 414 -22.83 23.80 14.87
CA SER A 414 -23.71 22.64 14.69
C SER A 414 -23.42 21.94 13.34
N ALA A 415 -23.75 20.66 13.22
CA ALA A 415 -23.62 19.93 11.95
C ALA A 415 -24.39 20.64 10.82
N LYS A 416 -25.59 21.16 11.11
CA LYS A 416 -26.38 21.92 10.15
C LYS A 416 -25.66 23.18 9.64
N GLN A 417 -25.01 23.94 10.55
CA GLN A 417 -24.23 25.11 10.14
C GLN A 417 -23.04 24.70 9.25
N ILE A 418 -22.31 23.63 9.62
CA ILE A 418 -21.19 23.14 8.83
C ILE A 418 -21.64 22.71 7.44
N ILE A 419 -22.71 21.93 7.32
CA ILE A 419 -23.25 21.44 6.04
C ILE A 419 -23.78 22.61 5.20
N ASN A 420 -24.41 23.60 5.80
CA ASN A 420 -24.93 24.78 5.13
C ASN A 420 -23.88 25.89 4.88
N GLN A 421 -22.60 25.65 5.21
CA GLN A 421 -21.50 26.60 5.05
C GLN A 421 -21.68 27.89 5.87
N ASP A 422 -22.36 27.78 7.00
CA ASP A 422 -22.69 28.90 7.90
C ASP A 422 -21.70 28.94 9.09
N TRP A 423 -20.46 29.39 8.81
CA TRP A 423 -19.40 29.66 9.79
C TRP A 423 -18.73 31.00 9.51
N ASP A 424 -18.02 31.58 10.49
CA ASP A 424 -17.21 32.78 10.28
C ASP A 424 -15.93 32.44 9.50
N ALA A 425 -15.64 33.21 8.44
CA ALA A 425 -14.43 33.05 7.63
C ALA A 425 -13.14 33.31 8.42
N LYS A 426 -13.24 33.93 9.62
CA LYS A 426 -12.09 34.09 10.52
C LYS A 426 -11.72 32.79 11.22
N ASP A 427 -12.70 31.91 11.48
CA ASP A 427 -12.47 30.66 12.16
C ASP A 427 -12.01 29.57 11.17
N TYR A 428 -12.64 29.52 9.99
CA TYR A 428 -12.31 28.51 8.98
C TYR A 428 -12.49 29.07 7.55
N PRO A 429 -11.60 28.79 6.60
CA PRO A 429 -11.62 29.40 5.25
C PRO A 429 -12.90 29.09 4.48
N ARG A 430 -13.27 30.00 3.59
CA ARG A 430 -14.31 29.77 2.60
C ARG A 430 -13.82 28.80 1.51
N PRO A 431 -14.74 28.08 0.83
CA PRO A 431 -14.38 27.18 -0.28
C PRO A 431 -13.52 27.87 -1.34
N ILE A 432 -12.37 27.24 -1.65
CA ILE A 432 -11.39 27.79 -2.63
C ILE A 432 -11.86 27.69 -4.08
N VAL A 433 -12.91 26.92 -4.36
CA VAL A 433 -13.56 26.78 -5.67
C VAL A 433 -15.07 26.66 -5.48
N ASN A 434 -15.84 27.08 -6.52
CA ASN A 434 -17.26 26.79 -6.58
C ASN A 434 -17.46 25.38 -7.19
N HIS A 435 -18.06 24.45 -6.43
CA HIS A 435 -18.24 23.07 -6.85
C HIS A 435 -19.06 22.92 -8.15
N GLU A 436 -20.15 23.68 -8.31
CA GLU A 436 -21.01 23.54 -9.50
C GLU A 436 -20.34 24.10 -10.76
N GLU A 437 -19.57 25.19 -10.66
CA GLU A 437 -18.77 25.72 -11.76
C GLU A 437 -17.63 24.76 -12.13
N ALA A 438 -16.93 24.25 -11.14
CA ALA A 438 -15.85 23.27 -11.30
C ALA A 438 -16.36 22.00 -12.02
N LYS A 439 -17.51 21.48 -11.58
CA LYS A 439 -18.19 20.34 -12.21
C LYS A 439 -18.54 20.62 -13.68
N LYS A 440 -19.10 21.78 -14.01
CA LYS A 440 -19.40 22.16 -15.41
C LYS A 440 -18.14 22.17 -16.26
N LYS A 441 -17.05 22.79 -15.76
CA LYS A 441 -15.76 22.83 -16.42
C LYS A 441 -15.19 21.42 -16.66
N MET A 442 -15.16 20.60 -15.62
CA MET A 442 -14.68 19.22 -15.70
C MET A 442 -15.48 18.42 -16.73
N MET A 443 -16.84 18.52 -16.70
CA MET A 443 -17.70 17.81 -17.65
C MET A 443 -17.36 18.17 -19.10
N ALA A 444 -17.08 19.43 -19.41
CA ALA A 444 -16.68 19.88 -20.76
C ALA A 444 -15.35 19.24 -21.17
N VAL A 445 -14.33 19.27 -20.29
CA VAL A 445 -13.00 18.71 -20.56
C VAL A 445 -13.07 17.20 -20.79
N TYR A 446 -13.76 16.46 -19.91
CA TYR A 446 -13.87 15.00 -20.02
C TYR A 446 -14.72 14.56 -21.22
N LYS A 447 -15.80 15.28 -21.54
CA LYS A 447 -16.64 15.01 -22.72
C LYS A 447 -15.82 15.08 -24.00
N ASN A 448 -14.96 16.07 -24.14
CA ASN A 448 -14.07 16.21 -25.30
C ASN A 448 -13.15 15.00 -25.51
N VAL A 449 -12.70 14.34 -24.42
CA VAL A 449 -11.87 13.14 -24.50
C VAL A 449 -12.72 11.89 -24.69
N SER A 450 -13.91 11.82 -24.09
CA SER A 450 -14.77 10.62 -24.17
C SER A 450 -15.33 10.39 -25.56
N SER A 451 -15.40 11.45 -26.38
CA SER A 451 -15.93 11.43 -27.77
C SER A 451 -14.94 10.82 -28.77
N TYR A 452 -13.71 10.56 -28.35
CA TYR A 452 -12.68 9.83 -29.11
C TYR A 452 -12.72 8.34 -28.73
#